data_45501fa68a2add13b4ad8134e8e39c6b
#
_entry.id   45501fa68a2add13b4ad8134e8e39c6b
#
_cell.length_a   1.000
_cell.length_b   1.000
_cell.length_c   1.000
_cell.angle_alpha   90.00
_cell.angle_beta   90.00
_cell.angle_gamma   90.00
#
_symmetry.space_group_name_H-M   'P 1'
#
loop_
_entity.id
_entity.type
_entity.pdbx_description
1 polymer ?
#
loop_
_entity_poly.entity_id
_entity_poly.type
_entity_poly.pdbx_seq_one_letter_code
_entity_poly.pdbx_strand_id
1 'polypeptide(L)'
;MSSSEFHKIRRLPPYVFEEVNKLKARLRGQGVDIIDFGMGNPDLPVPQHIVDKLCETAAKPRTNRYSASRGIPGLRRAMAGYYDRRFGVKLNPDTQIVST
;
A
#
# COMPACT_ATOMS: atom_id res chain seq x y z
N MET A 1 -32.90 -1.41 -25.74
CA MET A 1 -32.39 -1.14 -24.38
C MET A 1 -31.59 0.15 -24.43
N SER A 2 -32.13 1.24 -23.90
CA SER A 2 -31.44 2.53 -23.85
C SER A 2 -30.25 2.40 -22.89
N SER A 3 -29.03 2.45 -23.41
CA SER A 3 -27.85 2.59 -22.57
C SER A 3 -27.94 3.96 -21.89
N SER A 4 -28.17 3.99 -20.60
CA SER A 4 -28.11 5.22 -19.82
C SER A 4 -26.67 5.73 -19.82
N GLU A 5 -26.33 6.51 -20.83
CA GLU A 5 -25.02 7.15 -20.88
C GLU A 5 -24.94 8.23 -19.82
N PHE A 6 -24.09 8.03 -18.83
CA PHE A 6 -23.83 9.02 -17.79
C PHE A 6 -23.00 10.16 -18.36
N HIS A 7 -23.65 11.26 -18.67
CA HIS A 7 -23.07 12.45 -19.28
C HIS A 7 -21.81 13.00 -18.56
N LYS A 8 -21.77 12.89 -17.24
CA LYS A 8 -20.60 13.33 -16.44
C LYS A 8 -19.40 12.41 -16.64
N ILE A 9 -19.61 11.09 -16.77
CA ILE A 9 -18.53 10.10 -16.96
C ILE A 9 -17.86 10.28 -18.32
N ARG A 10 -18.61 10.61 -19.37
CA ARG A 10 -18.05 10.87 -20.71
C ARG A 10 -17.06 12.05 -20.76
N ARG A 11 -17.11 12.95 -19.76
CA ARG A 11 -16.26 14.15 -19.68
C ARG A 11 -14.97 13.89 -18.90
N LEU A 12 -14.85 12.73 -18.24
CA LEU A 12 -13.61 12.38 -17.55
C LEU A 12 -12.53 12.00 -18.57
N PRO A 13 -11.30 12.51 -18.39
CA PRO A 13 -10.19 12.05 -19.20
C PRO A 13 -9.92 10.55 -18.94
N PRO A 14 -9.37 9.83 -19.93
CA PRO A 14 -8.96 8.45 -19.72
C PRO A 14 -8.01 8.34 -18.54
N TYR A 15 -8.17 7.29 -17.72
CA TYR A 15 -7.23 7.02 -16.65
C TYR A 15 -5.91 6.52 -17.23
N VAL A 16 -4.89 7.37 -17.16
CA VAL A 16 -3.60 7.16 -17.84
C VAL A 16 -2.97 5.81 -17.52
N PHE A 17 -3.02 5.38 -16.25
CA PHE A 17 -2.45 4.07 -15.85
C PHE A 17 -3.19 2.89 -16.48
N GLU A 18 -4.50 3.00 -16.69
CA GLU A 18 -5.26 1.96 -17.39
C GLU A 18 -4.82 1.85 -18.85
N GLU A 19 -4.64 2.96 -19.54
CA GLU A 19 -4.18 2.96 -20.94
C GLU A 19 -2.76 2.40 -21.08
N VAL A 20 -1.86 2.78 -20.17
CA VAL A 20 -0.50 2.22 -20.10
C VAL A 20 -0.54 0.71 -19.83
N ASN A 21 -1.38 0.25 -18.91
CA ASN A 21 -1.51 -1.17 -18.60
C ASN A 21 -2.08 -1.97 -19.79
N LYS A 22 -3.06 -1.43 -20.51
CA LYS A 22 -3.57 -2.03 -21.76
C LYS A 22 -2.49 -2.14 -22.82
N LEU A 23 -1.69 -1.08 -23.00
CA LEU A 23 -0.57 -1.07 -23.93
C LEU A 23 0.47 -2.15 -23.58
N LYS A 24 0.88 -2.21 -22.30
CA LYS A 24 1.82 -3.25 -21.80
C LYS A 24 1.29 -4.66 -22.06
N ALA A 25 0.03 -4.90 -21.71
CA ALA A 25 -0.60 -6.20 -21.93
C ALA A 25 -0.60 -6.62 -23.42
N ARG A 26 -0.94 -5.69 -24.30
CA ARG A 26 -0.92 -5.92 -25.75
C ARG A 26 0.47 -6.26 -26.27
N LEU A 27 1.49 -5.48 -25.87
CA LEU A 27 2.86 -5.68 -26.33
C LEU A 27 3.45 -6.99 -25.81
N ARG A 28 3.18 -7.35 -24.54
CA ARG A 28 3.57 -8.66 -23.98
C ARG A 28 2.92 -9.81 -24.74
N GLY A 29 1.63 -9.67 -25.10
CA GLY A 29 0.94 -10.65 -25.95
C GLY A 29 1.54 -10.82 -27.34
N GLN A 30 2.29 -9.85 -27.83
CA GLN A 30 3.05 -9.88 -29.08
C GLN A 30 4.49 -10.41 -28.92
N GLY A 31 4.86 -10.85 -27.71
CA GLY A 31 6.20 -11.34 -27.42
C GLY A 31 7.26 -10.25 -27.20
N VAL A 32 6.85 -8.98 -27.06
CA VAL A 32 7.79 -7.89 -26.78
C VAL A 32 8.24 -7.96 -25.33
N ASP A 33 9.56 -7.99 -25.10
CA ASP A 33 10.15 -7.87 -23.77
C ASP A 33 10.06 -6.42 -23.29
N ILE A 34 9.27 -6.20 -22.23
CA ILE A 34 9.01 -4.86 -21.68
C ILE A 34 9.72 -4.71 -20.35
N ILE A 35 10.63 -3.74 -20.29
CA ILE A 35 11.23 -3.27 -19.05
C ILE A 35 10.33 -2.15 -18.50
N ASP A 36 9.70 -2.40 -17.35
CA ASP A 36 8.67 -1.52 -16.78
C ASP A 36 9.20 -0.76 -15.55
N PHE A 37 9.49 0.52 -15.73
CA PHE A 37 9.83 1.45 -14.64
C PHE A 37 8.68 2.41 -14.28
N GLY A 38 7.48 2.16 -14.80
CA GLY A 38 6.34 3.08 -14.64
C GLY A 38 5.67 3.04 -13.26
N MET A 39 5.85 1.97 -12.50
CA MET A 39 5.30 1.81 -11.16
C MET A 39 6.41 1.38 -10.20
N GLY A 40 6.56 2.10 -9.09
CA GLY A 40 7.52 1.77 -8.03
C GLY A 40 7.05 0.63 -7.12
N ASN A 41 6.61 -0.49 -7.71
CA ASN A 41 6.25 -1.66 -6.92
C ASN A 41 7.51 -2.38 -6.43
N PRO A 42 7.53 -2.84 -5.16
CA PRO A 42 8.57 -3.74 -4.71
C PRO A 42 8.59 -5.00 -5.58
N ASP A 43 9.77 -5.39 -6.05
CA ASP A 43 10.01 -6.59 -6.87
C ASP A 43 10.49 -7.79 -6.03
N LEU A 44 10.94 -7.54 -4.81
CA LEU A 44 11.35 -8.58 -3.88
C LEU A 44 10.18 -9.02 -2.99
N PRO A 45 10.13 -10.31 -2.62
CA PRO A 45 9.11 -10.80 -1.70
C PRO A 45 9.27 -10.16 -0.31
N VAL A 46 8.15 -10.04 0.39
CA VAL A 46 8.16 -9.60 1.80
C VAL A 46 8.93 -10.62 2.63
N PRO A 47 9.84 -10.20 3.55
CA PRO A 47 10.56 -11.11 4.42
C PRO A 47 9.61 -12.02 5.22
N GLN A 48 9.93 -13.31 5.30
CA GLN A 48 9.03 -14.35 5.85
C GLN A 48 8.56 -14.01 7.27
N HIS A 49 9.43 -13.51 8.14
CA HIS A 49 9.07 -13.15 9.51
C HIS A 49 7.97 -12.07 9.60
N ILE A 50 7.84 -11.21 8.58
CA ILE A 50 6.76 -10.20 8.51
C ILE A 50 5.46 -10.89 8.11
N VAL A 51 5.51 -11.80 7.14
CA VAL A 51 4.34 -12.60 6.71
C VAL A 51 3.81 -13.43 7.87
N ASP A 52 4.70 -14.14 8.57
CA ASP A 52 4.35 -14.97 9.72
C ASP A 52 3.67 -14.14 10.82
N LYS A 53 4.21 -12.96 11.11
CA LYS A 53 3.64 -12.06 12.10
C LYS A 53 2.29 -11.50 11.69
N LEU A 54 2.09 -11.22 10.42
CA LEU A 54 0.80 -10.81 9.87
C LEU A 54 -0.24 -11.93 10.04
N CYS A 55 0.10 -13.17 9.66
CA CYS A 55 -0.79 -14.32 9.79
C CYS A 55 -1.14 -14.61 11.25
N GLU A 56 -0.14 -14.63 12.14
CA GLU A 56 -0.35 -14.77 13.60
C GLU A 56 -1.32 -13.72 14.14
N THR A 57 -1.14 -12.48 13.69
CA THR A 57 -1.94 -11.35 14.18
C THR A 57 -3.35 -11.38 13.61
N ALA A 58 -3.52 -11.67 12.33
CA ALA A 58 -4.82 -11.74 11.67
C ALA A 58 -5.72 -12.83 12.27
N ALA A 59 -5.14 -13.92 12.77
CA ALA A 59 -5.88 -15.01 13.43
C ALA A 59 -6.43 -14.61 14.82
N LYS A 60 -6.01 -13.49 15.40
CA LYS A 60 -6.48 -13.06 16.73
C LYS A 60 -7.82 -12.34 16.64
N PRO A 61 -8.88 -12.74 17.38
CA PRO A 61 -10.23 -12.17 17.24
C PRO A 61 -10.33 -10.66 17.53
N ARG A 62 -9.35 -10.09 18.24
CA ARG A 62 -9.37 -8.69 18.66
C ARG A 62 -8.66 -7.74 17.71
N THR A 63 -8.04 -8.22 16.63
CA THR A 63 -7.27 -7.39 15.71
C THR A 63 -8.11 -6.76 14.59
N ASN A 64 -9.27 -7.36 14.29
CA ASN A 64 -10.20 -6.89 13.27
C ASN A 64 -11.13 -5.81 13.82
N ARG A 65 -10.59 -4.68 14.24
CA ARG A 65 -11.33 -3.57 14.82
C ARG A 65 -11.18 -2.31 14.01
N TYR A 66 -12.00 -1.35 14.31
CA TYR A 66 -11.90 -0.01 13.76
C TYR A 66 -10.51 0.59 14.06
N SER A 67 -9.92 1.25 13.09
CA SER A 67 -8.59 1.83 13.19
C SER A 67 -8.57 2.95 14.23
N ALA A 68 -7.52 3.00 15.05
CA ALA A 68 -7.25 4.13 15.92
C ALA A 68 -6.61 5.25 15.08
N SER A 69 -7.21 6.44 15.07
CA SER A 69 -6.83 7.56 14.21
C SER A 69 -5.34 7.97 14.29
N ARG A 70 -4.69 7.73 15.42
CA ARG A 70 -3.25 8.03 15.63
C ARG A 70 -2.36 6.78 15.57
N GLY A 71 -2.93 5.63 15.25
CA GLY A 71 -2.27 4.34 15.41
C GLY A 71 -2.31 3.83 16.85
N ILE A 72 -2.28 2.52 17.00
CA ILE A 72 -2.30 1.87 18.33
C ILE A 72 -1.02 2.19 19.13
N PRO A 73 -1.11 2.28 20.46
CA PRO A 73 0.07 2.61 21.30
C PRO A 73 1.26 1.68 21.11
N GLY A 74 1.01 0.38 20.85
CA GLY A 74 2.07 -0.60 20.56
C GLY A 74 2.87 -0.26 19.32
N LEU A 75 2.20 0.14 18.24
CA LEU A 75 2.85 0.55 16.99
C LEU A 75 3.70 1.81 17.23
N ARG A 76 3.14 2.84 17.87
CA ARG A 76 3.87 4.08 18.13
C ARG A 76 5.12 3.85 18.98
N ARG A 77 5.04 2.99 20.03
CA ARG A 77 6.23 2.61 20.82
C ARG A 77 7.26 1.86 19.97
N ALA A 78 6.83 0.96 19.10
CA ALA A 78 7.73 0.23 18.20
C ALA A 78 8.45 1.19 17.24
N MET A 79 7.73 2.17 16.69
CA MET A 79 8.31 3.21 15.84
C MET A 79 9.33 4.06 16.59
N ALA A 80 9.02 4.52 17.81
CA ALA A 80 9.96 5.25 18.67
C ALA A 80 11.25 4.43 18.92
N GLY A 81 11.10 3.17 19.29
CA GLY A 81 12.22 2.27 19.51
C GLY A 81 13.05 2.00 18.26
N TYR A 82 12.42 1.95 17.08
CA TYR A 82 13.14 1.81 15.81
C TYR A 82 14.01 3.05 15.53
N TYR A 83 13.47 4.25 15.67
CA TYR A 83 14.20 5.50 15.47
C TYR A 83 15.37 5.67 16.46
N ASP A 84 15.16 5.29 17.72
CA ASP A 84 16.23 5.33 18.71
C ASP A 84 17.37 4.36 18.34
N ARG A 85 17.06 3.09 18.07
CA ARG A 85 18.08 2.08 17.73
C ARG A 85 18.81 2.36 16.41
N ARG A 86 18.09 2.85 15.39
CA ARG A 86 18.65 2.99 14.05
C ARG A 86 19.33 4.32 13.80
N PHE A 87 18.85 5.38 14.43
CA PHE A 87 19.25 6.75 14.17
C PHE A 87 19.66 7.54 15.40
N GLY A 88 19.54 6.98 16.62
CA GLY A 88 19.79 7.69 17.89
C GLY A 88 18.77 8.78 18.20
N VAL A 89 17.62 8.79 17.50
CA VAL A 89 16.57 9.81 17.66
C VAL A 89 15.54 9.33 18.68
N LYS A 90 15.47 10.02 19.83
CA LYS A 90 14.49 9.74 20.88
C LYS A 90 13.21 10.49 20.63
N LEU A 91 12.12 9.75 20.41
CA LEU A 91 10.78 10.30 20.16
C LEU A 91 9.82 9.88 21.27
N ASN A 92 8.97 10.82 21.69
CA ASN A 92 7.86 10.51 22.58
C ASN A 92 6.73 9.86 21.75
N PRO A 93 6.37 8.59 22.04
CA PRO A 93 5.36 7.87 21.26
C PRO A 93 3.95 8.47 21.37
N ASP A 94 3.67 9.27 22.40
CA ASP A 94 2.34 9.82 22.63
C ASP A 94 2.14 11.21 22.03
N THR A 95 3.21 11.97 21.84
CA THR A 95 3.11 13.36 21.35
C THR A 95 3.81 13.61 20.02
N GLN A 96 4.73 12.76 19.59
CA GLN A 96 5.57 13.00 18.43
C GLN A 96 5.42 11.94 17.33
N ILE A 97 4.56 10.92 17.53
CA ILE A 97 4.33 9.86 16.54
C ILE A 97 2.84 9.73 16.23
N VAL A 98 2.54 9.68 14.94
CA VAL A 98 1.23 9.35 14.39
C VAL A 98 1.40 8.36 13.24
N SER A 99 0.51 7.38 13.16
CA SER A 99 0.39 6.48 12.02
C SER A 99 -0.81 6.95 11.20
N THR A 100 -0.59 7.22 9.93
CA THR A 100 -1.63 7.60 8.95
C THR A 100 -1.96 6.43 8.05
#